data_ec810367ef379af78e86be2f4014fe16
#
_entry.id   ec810367ef379af78e86be2f4014fe16
#
_cell.length_a   1.000
_cell.length_b   1.000
_cell.length_c   1.000
_cell.angle_alpha   90.00
_cell.angle_beta   90.00
_cell.angle_gamma   90.00
#
_symmetry.space_group_name_H-M   'P 1'
#
loop_
_entity.id
_entity.type
_entity.pdbx_description
1 polymer ?
#
loop_
_entity_poly.entity_id
_entity_poly.type
_entity_poly.pdbx_seq_one_letter_code
_entity_poly.pdbx_strand_id
1 'polypeptide(L)'
;MAASLRHPLSGLVRLAMAVIYLPILPAGAMLLAPAFSLTNWQQLLNDPQLPQAAVATLVSTLIATLGALFIALLLVSLLWPGKRWRRLTTRLPWLLAIPHVAFATGALLLFAEGGLFYQVCTVCSPPFDRYGAGLGLTLAVKESAFVLWAIYAVLPEKRLAQQKIVLQTLGYGRFQTLSWLILPAIAPVLGAVMLAVLAWSLSVVDVAIVLGPGNPPTLAVLAWQWLSQGDAQQQAKGTLLCLLLLLLLAALAALGYGLWKAWVRTLADLTGTRPRSQRVLPERALSGFLPACGVLCAAVLLMLAQRDDVGPVGTSLSFGLHSALIALVVGLLWLEWGPQRGTLWVWLPLALPALPLVTGQYAIALHLGIDGHYAAVLWSHLLWVLPWMLLVLQPAWRRIDPRLILTARTLGWRRTKIFLLLKCPLLVRPALLAFATGFSVSMAQYMPTLWLGAGRFATLTTETVALSSGGSIPILASRALGLLLVTGTVFGLAALLSRLVGRYRQGLR
;
A
#
# COMPACT_ATOMS: atom_id res chain seq x y z
N MET A 1 -0.03 8.95 -36.58
CA MET A 1 -0.46 9.06 -35.17
C MET A 1 -2.00 9.12 -34.96
N ALA A 2 -2.81 9.36 -35.98
CA ALA A 2 -4.27 9.49 -35.86
C ALA A 2 -5.08 8.17 -35.90
N ALA A 3 -4.45 7.02 -36.21
CA ALA A 3 -5.15 5.74 -36.36
C ALA A 3 -5.42 4.97 -35.05
N SER A 4 -4.90 5.43 -33.89
CA SER A 4 -5.08 4.74 -32.60
C SER A 4 -6.44 5.00 -31.93
N LEU A 5 -7.20 5.99 -32.41
CA LEU A 5 -8.46 6.42 -31.78
C LEU A 5 -9.68 5.61 -32.24
N ARG A 6 -9.57 4.77 -33.27
CA ARG A 6 -10.69 4.08 -33.92
C ARG A 6 -10.76 2.56 -33.65
N HIS A 7 -9.92 2.02 -32.77
CA HIS A 7 -10.01 0.59 -32.45
C HIS A 7 -11.12 0.36 -31.40
N PRO A 8 -12.08 -0.57 -31.63
CA PRO A 8 -13.23 -0.77 -30.73
C PRO A 8 -12.78 -1.09 -29.28
N LEU A 9 -11.66 -1.81 -29.12
CA LEU A 9 -11.08 -2.10 -27.80
C LEU A 9 -10.61 -0.83 -27.05
N SER A 10 -10.22 0.24 -27.75
CA SER A 10 -9.81 1.47 -27.07
C SER A 10 -11.01 2.20 -26.41
N GLY A 11 -12.18 2.13 -27.03
CA GLY A 11 -13.43 2.66 -26.46
C GLY A 11 -13.85 1.86 -25.23
N LEU A 12 -13.87 0.53 -25.36
CA LEU A 12 -14.21 -0.39 -24.24
C LEU A 12 -13.29 -0.21 -23.03
N VAL A 13 -11.99 -0.10 -23.26
CA VAL A 13 -11.02 0.09 -22.18
C VAL A 13 -11.22 1.43 -21.47
N ARG A 14 -11.48 2.51 -22.22
CA ARG A 14 -11.77 3.82 -21.62
C ARG A 14 -13.06 3.79 -20.80
N LEU A 15 -14.09 3.12 -21.31
CA LEU A 15 -15.35 2.95 -20.58
C LEU A 15 -15.12 2.16 -19.28
N ALA A 16 -14.41 1.02 -19.32
CA ALA A 16 -14.09 0.24 -18.14
C ALA A 16 -13.34 1.07 -17.10
N MET A 17 -12.33 1.83 -17.52
CA MET A 17 -11.60 2.72 -16.64
C MET A 17 -12.48 3.85 -16.09
N ALA A 18 -13.34 4.45 -16.92
CA ALA A 18 -14.26 5.47 -16.46
C ALA A 18 -15.21 4.94 -15.38
N VAL A 19 -15.78 3.75 -15.57
CA VAL A 19 -16.66 3.12 -14.59
C VAL A 19 -15.93 2.84 -13.27
N ILE A 20 -14.68 2.34 -13.31
CA ILE A 20 -13.90 2.07 -12.10
C ILE A 20 -13.59 3.37 -11.34
N TYR A 21 -13.25 4.45 -12.05
CA TYR A 21 -12.83 5.72 -11.44
C TYR A 21 -13.96 6.74 -11.23
N LEU A 22 -15.17 6.43 -11.69
CA LEU A 22 -16.33 7.31 -11.53
C LEU A 22 -16.59 7.78 -10.09
N PRO A 23 -16.32 6.97 -9.02
CA PRO A 23 -16.53 7.37 -7.63
C PRO A 23 -15.77 8.63 -7.19
N ILE A 24 -14.68 8.98 -7.84
CA ILE A 24 -13.87 10.16 -7.48
C ILE A 24 -14.68 11.46 -7.60
N LEU A 25 -15.59 11.54 -8.57
CA LEU A 25 -16.39 12.75 -8.82
C LEU A 25 -17.41 13.03 -7.70
N PRO A 26 -18.31 12.10 -7.35
CA PRO A 26 -19.23 12.32 -6.24
C PRO A 26 -18.52 12.44 -4.89
N ALA A 27 -17.42 11.75 -4.68
CA ALA A 27 -16.60 11.92 -3.47
C ALA A 27 -16.16 13.39 -3.32
N GLY A 28 -15.65 14.00 -4.38
CA GLY A 28 -15.28 15.42 -4.38
C GLY A 28 -16.47 16.36 -4.09
N ALA A 29 -17.62 16.12 -4.74
CA ALA A 29 -18.82 16.91 -4.52
C ALA A 29 -19.36 16.79 -3.08
N MET A 30 -19.38 15.57 -2.53
CA MET A 30 -19.81 15.32 -1.15
C MET A 30 -18.92 16.01 -0.13
N LEU A 31 -17.59 16.02 -0.35
CA LEU A 31 -16.65 16.71 0.53
C LEU A 31 -16.81 18.23 0.52
N LEU A 32 -17.18 18.81 -0.62
CA LEU A 32 -17.31 20.25 -0.75
C LEU A 32 -18.65 20.78 -0.26
N ALA A 33 -19.73 20.03 -0.37
CA ALA A 33 -21.07 20.51 0.00
C ALA A 33 -21.19 20.97 1.47
N PRO A 34 -20.79 20.19 2.49
CA PRO A 34 -20.86 20.63 3.90
C PRO A 34 -19.89 21.77 4.22
N ALA A 35 -18.81 21.95 3.42
CA ALA A 35 -17.80 22.96 3.67
C ALA A 35 -18.28 24.41 3.44
N PHE A 36 -19.37 24.58 2.73
CA PHE A 36 -19.98 25.90 2.52
C PHE A 36 -20.83 26.39 3.69
N SER A 37 -21.08 25.56 4.70
CA SER A 37 -21.85 25.93 5.90
C SER A 37 -20.92 26.24 7.07
N LEU A 38 -20.97 27.50 7.54
CA LEU A 38 -20.21 27.92 8.71
C LEU A 38 -20.63 27.16 9.98
N THR A 39 -21.90 26.83 10.09
CA THR A 39 -22.48 26.08 11.22
C THR A 39 -21.84 24.68 11.33
N ASN A 40 -21.61 24.02 10.22
CA ASN A 40 -20.97 22.70 10.21
C ASN A 40 -19.53 22.76 10.70
N TRP A 41 -18.78 23.82 10.32
CA TRP A 41 -17.42 24.06 10.82
C TRP A 41 -17.40 24.36 12.31
N GLN A 42 -18.34 25.17 12.82
CA GLN A 42 -18.43 25.47 14.23
C GLN A 42 -18.74 24.21 15.05
N GLN A 43 -19.64 23.35 14.57
CA GLN A 43 -19.96 22.07 15.20
C GLN A 43 -18.79 21.13 15.22
N LEU A 44 -18.00 21.06 14.13
CA LEU A 44 -16.81 20.23 14.05
C LEU A 44 -15.73 20.75 15.02
N LEU A 45 -15.43 22.04 14.99
CA LEU A 45 -14.35 22.65 15.79
C LEU A 45 -14.63 22.64 17.29
N ASN A 46 -15.93 22.67 17.69
CA ASN A 46 -16.35 22.56 19.08
C ASN A 46 -16.46 21.12 19.56
N ASP A 47 -16.21 20.13 18.72
CA ASP A 47 -16.27 18.73 19.14
C ASP A 47 -15.08 18.38 20.05
N PRO A 48 -15.34 17.90 21.29
CA PRO A 48 -14.29 17.66 22.29
C PRO A 48 -13.31 16.55 21.89
N GLN A 49 -13.69 15.65 20.98
CA GLN A 49 -12.83 14.56 20.51
C GLN A 49 -11.82 15.04 19.46
N LEU A 50 -12.13 16.11 18.72
CA LEU A 50 -11.33 16.56 17.58
C LEU A 50 -9.84 16.86 17.91
N PRO A 51 -9.50 17.64 18.94
CA PRO A 51 -8.10 17.99 19.22
C PRO A 51 -7.25 16.75 19.54
N GLN A 52 -7.79 15.85 20.33
CA GLN A 52 -7.08 14.64 20.75
C GLN A 52 -6.94 13.64 19.59
N ALA A 53 -7.99 13.45 18.78
CA ALA A 53 -7.96 12.65 17.59
C ALA A 53 -6.96 13.20 16.55
N ALA A 54 -6.84 14.52 16.43
CA ALA A 54 -5.85 15.17 15.58
C ALA A 54 -4.42 14.87 16.04
N VAL A 55 -4.15 14.97 17.34
CA VAL A 55 -2.84 14.64 17.91
C VAL A 55 -2.51 13.14 17.68
N ALA A 56 -3.45 12.25 17.96
CA ALA A 56 -3.27 10.81 17.73
C ALA A 56 -2.97 10.50 16.25
N THR A 57 -3.67 11.16 15.34
CA THR A 57 -3.43 11.00 13.89
C THR A 57 -2.06 11.53 13.48
N LEU A 58 -1.67 12.70 13.95
CA LEU A 58 -0.36 13.28 13.64
C LEU A 58 0.79 12.42 14.18
N VAL A 59 0.71 12.01 15.45
CA VAL A 59 1.73 11.18 16.09
C VAL A 59 1.89 9.85 15.35
N SER A 60 0.78 9.10 15.15
CA SER A 60 0.83 7.81 14.48
C SER A 60 1.32 7.93 13.03
N THR A 61 0.85 8.94 12.29
CA THR A 61 1.22 9.15 10.89
C THR A 61 2.69 9.58 10.73
N LEU A 62 3.17 10.49 11.58
CA LEU A 62 4.57 10.92 11.51
C LEU A 62 5.52 9.78 11.90
N ILE A 63 5.21 9.02 12.94
CA ILE A 63 5.99 7.83 13.31
C ILE A 63 5.98 6.80 12.16
N ALA A 64 4.83 6.51 11.59
CA ALA A 64 4.71 5.58 10.47
C ALA A 64 5.54 6.02 9.27
N THR A 65 5.36 7.26 8.82
CA THR A 65 5.97 7.78 7.59
C THR A 65 7.48 7.99 7.75
N LEU A 66 7.90 8.69 8.82
CA LEU A 66 9.33 8.96 9.07
C LEU A 66 10.05 7.68 9.49
N GLY A 67 9.41 6.82 10.27
CA GLY A 67 9.96 5.52 10.66
C GLY A 67 10.18 4.60 9.48
N ALA A 68 9.20 4.49 8.56
CA ALA A 68 9.34 3.71 7.32
C ALA A 68 10.49 4.22 6.45
N LEU A 69 10.58 5.55 6.28
CA LEU A 69 11.66 6.19 5.54
C LEU A 69 13.02 5.91 6.20
N PHE A 70 13.12 6.11 7.52
CA PHE A 70 14.35 5.88 8.28
C PHE A 70 14.83 4.43 8.17
N ILE A 71 13.95 3.45 8.41
CA ILE A 71 14.28 2.01 8.30
C ILE A 71 14.75 1.69 6.89
N ALA A 72 14.03 2.15 5.86
CA ALA A 72 14.38 1.88 4.48
C ALA A 72 15.74 2.48 4.09
N LEU A 73 15.99 3.75 4.40
CA LEU A 73 17.25 4.42 4.08
C LEU A 73 18.42 3.85 4.89
N LEU A 74 18.22 3.47 6.15
CA LEU A 74 19.21 2.80 6.97
C LEU A 74 19.63 1.47 6.32
N LEU A 75 18.67 0.63 5.93
CA LEU A 75 18.95 -0.65 5.27
C LEU A 75 19.62 -0.48 3.91
N VAL A 76 19.22 0.50 3.10
CA VAL A 76 19.88 0.82 1.83
C VAL A 76 21.32 1.25 2.07
N SER A 77 21.57 2.19 2.99
CA SER A 77 22.91 2.71 3.25
C SER A 77 23.89 1.63 3.71
N LEU A 78 23.42 0.67 4.53
CA LEU A 78 24.23 -0.37 5.14
C LEU A 78 24.42 -1.59 4.24
N LEU A 79 23.39 -2.02 3.53
CA LEU A 79 23.38 -3.34 2.87
C LEU A 79 23.64 -3.23 1.36
N TRP A 80 23.27 -2.10 0.71
CA TRP A 80 23.40 -1.95 -0.74
C TRP A 80 24.78 -1.40 -1.15
N PRO A 81 25.40 -1.88 -2.26
CA PRO A 81 25.11 -3.10 -2.99
C PRO A 81 25.88 -4.28 -2.37
N GLY A 82 25.22 -5.26 -1.83
CA GLY A 82 25.90 -6.37 -1.18
C GLY A 82 25.14 -7.71 -1.24
N LYS A 83 25.81 -8.80 -0.81
CA LYS A 83 25.16 -10.13 -0.73
C LYS A 83 23.95 -10.12 0.21
N ARG A 84 24.01 -9.35 1.32
CA ARG A 84 22.90 -9.20 2.29
C ARG A 84 21.73 -8.42 1.70
N TRP A 85 22.02 -7.38 0.91
CA TRP A 85 21.00 -6.66 0.17
C TRP A 85 20.21 -7.59 -0.77
N ARG A 86 20.92 -8.41 -1.56
CA ARG A 86 20.27 -9.38 -2.45
C ARG A 86 19.40 -10.38 -1.68
N ARG A 87 19.84 -10.87 -0.52
CA ARG A 87 19.05 -11.76 0.33
C ARG A 87 17.80 -11.08 0.90
N LEU A 88 17.90 -9.82 1.32
CA LEU A 88 16.77 -9.06 1.81
C LEU A 88 15.75 -8.83 0.69
N THR A 89 16.20 -8.36 -0.47
CA THR A 89 15.31 -8.03 -1.60
C THR A 89 14.58 -9.25 -2.17
N THR A 90 15.17 -10.43 -2.12
CA THR A 90 14.46 -11.68 -2.50
C THR A 90 13.35 -12.06 -1.52
N ARG A 91 13.36 -11.54 -0.29
CA ARG A 91 12.34 -11.78 0.74
C ARG A 91 11.28 -10.70 0.80
N LEU A 92 11.49 -9.54 0.18
CA LEU A 92 10.52 -8.42 0.17
C LEU A 92 9.12 -8.83 -0.33
N PRO A 93 8.95 -9.63 -1.40
CA PRO A 93 7.62 -10.04 -1.85
C PRO A 93 6.83 -10.79 -0.77
N TRP A 94 7.49 -11.60 0.06
CA TRP A 94 6.86 -12.31 1.18
C TRP A 94 6.43 -11.37 2.29
N LEU A 95 7.24 -10.35 2.60
CA LEU A 95 6.90 -9.31 3.59
C LEU A 95 5.72 -8.45 3.10
N LEU A 96 5.68 -8.16 1.81
CA LEU A 96 4.56 -7.42 1.19
C LEU A 96 3.28 -8.27 1.14
N ALA A 97 3.41 -9.59 1.05
CA ALA A 97 2.28 -10.51 1.04
C ALA A 97 1.50 -10.55 2.37
N ILE A 98 2.13 -10.17 3.50
CA ILE A 98 1.46 -10.12 4.80
C ILE A 98 0.45 -8.95 4.78
N PRO A 99 -0.87 -9.19 4.93
CA PRO A 99 -1.84 -8.10 5.01
C PRO A 99 -1.62 -7.22 6.25
N HIS A 100 -1.92 -5.91 6.14
CA HIS A 100 -1.71 -4.95 7.22
C HIS A 100 -2.50 -5.33 8.49
N VAL A 101 -3.76 -5.74 8.33
CA VAL A 101 -4.62 -6.17 9.45
C VAL A 101 -4.02 -7.40 10.16
N ALA A 102 -3.52 -8.40 9.41
CA ALA A 102 -2.90 -9.57 10.02
C ALA A 102 -1.61 -9.20 10.77
N PHE A 103 -0.80 -8.29 10.21
CA PHE A 103 0.41 -7.80 10.87
C PHE A 103 0.10 -7.02 12.15
N ALA A 104 -0.92 -6.15 12.11
CA ALA A 104 -1.40 -5.39 13.26
C ALA A 104 -1.97 -6.31 14.34
N THR A 105 -2.74 -7.33 13.96
CA THR A 105 -3.26 -8.33 14.91
C THR A 105 -2.13 -9.09 15.60
N GLY A 106 -1.09 -9.48 14.86
CA GLY A 106 0.10 -10.08 15.45
C GLY A 106 0.81 -9.17 16.46
N ALA A 107 0.91 -7.87 16.14
CA ALA A 107 1.46 -6.86 17.05
C ALA A 107 0.55 -6.63 18.28
N LEU A 108 -0.76 -6.58 18.09
CA LEU A 108 -1.75 -6.49 19.17
C LEU A 108 -1.59 -7.65 20.14
N LEU A 109 -1.62 -8.89 19.65
CA LEU A 109 -1.55 -10.09 20.46
C LEU A 109 -0.19 -10.26 21.18
N LEU A 110 0.84 -9.61 20.67
CA LEU A 110 2.17 -9.61 21.28
C LEU A 110 2.32 -8.51 22.34
N PHE A 111 1.91 -7.26 22.03
CA PHE A 111 2.26 -6.07 22.81
C PHE A 111 1.08 -5.37 23.48
N ALA A 112 -0.18 -5.76 23.27
CA ALA A 112 -1.30 -5.20 24.01
C ALA A 112 -1.31 -5.69 25.48
N GLU A 113 -2.10 -5.05 26.30
CA GLU A 113 -2.34 -5.49 27.68
C GLU A 113 -2.78 -6.96 27.71
N GLY A 114 -2.09 -7.79 28.49
CA GLY A 114 -2.30 -9.25 28.50
C GLY A 114 -1.67 -10.00 27.32
N GLY A 115 -0.95 -9.32 26.42
CA GLY A 115 -0.27 -9.93 25.28
C GLY A 115 0.90 -10.82 25.69
N LEU A 116 1.33 -11.70 24.76
CA LEU A 116 2.36 -12.71 25.01
C LEU A 116 3.66 -12.12 25.57
N PHE A 117 4.05 -10.92 25.17
CA PHE A 117 5.27 -10.27 25.66
C PHE A 117 5.20 -10.04 27.17
N TYR A 118 4.06 -9.56 27.68
CA TYR A 118 3.89 -9.26 29.10
C TYR A 118 3.64 -10.51 29.95
N GLN A 119 3.18 -11.60 29.35
CA GLN A 119 3.09 -12.91 30.03
C GLN A 119 4.49 -13.48 30.32
N VAL A 120 5.47 -13.19 29.45
CA VAL A 120 6.89 -13.62 29.62
C VAL A 120 7.67 -12.62 30.48
N CYS A 121 7.48 -11.33 30.26
CA CYS A 121 8.13 -10.27 31.03
C CYS A 121 7.21 -9.76 32.14
N THR A 122 7.17 -10.45 33.26
CA THR A 122 6.29 -10.10 34.40
C THR A 122 6.65 -8.76 35.07
N VAL A 123 7.85 -8.24 34.84
CA VAL A 123 8.31 -6.93 35.34
C VAL A 123 7.92 -5.80 34.38
N CYS A 124 7.60 -6.12 33.12
CA CYS A 124 7.22 -5.14 32.13
C CYS A 124 5.73 -4.80 32.29
N SER A 125 5.39 -3.52 32.30
CA SER A 125 4.00 -3.08 32.20
C SER A 125 3.74 -2.52 30.80
N PRO A 126 2.56 -2.78 30.19
CA PRO A 126 2.23 -2.24 28.89
C PRO A 126 2.19 -0.71 28.97
N PRO A 127 2.85 0.00 28.03
CA PRO A 127 2.77 1.44 27.99
C PRO A 127 1.35 1.87 27.62
N PHE A 128 0.82 2.84 28.34
CA PHE A 128 -0.45 3.44 27.97
C PHE A 128 -0.29 4.26 26.68
N ASP A 129 -0.71 3.69 25.57
CA ASP A 129 -0.62 4.35 24.25
C ASP A 129 -1.83 5.25 23.99
N ARG A 130 -1.78 6.45 24.55
CA ARG A 130 -2.83 7.47 24.36
C ARG A 130 -2.86 8.07 22.96
N TYR A 131 -1.73 8.07 22.24
CA TYR A 131 -1.57 8.82 21.00
C TYR A 131 -1.29 7.94 19.77
N GLY A 132 -1.44 6.63 19.87
CA GLY A 132 -1.26 5.73 18.75
C GLY A 132 0.18 5.55 18.29
N ALA A 133 1.14 5.64 19.21
CA ALA A 133 2.54 5.39 18.90
C ALA A 133 2.76 3.93 18.46
N GLY A 134 2.08 2.97 19.09
CA GLY A 134 2.10 1.55 18.71
C GLY A 134 1.58 1.31 17.30
N LEU A 135 0.49 1.98 16.91
CA LEU A 135 0.00 2.00 15.54
C LEU A 135 1.07 2.54 14.58
N GLY A 136 1.65 3.71 14.92
CA GLY A 136 2.69 4.34 14.11
C GLY A 136 3.92 3.45 13.91
N LEU A 137 4.42 2.80 14.97
CA LEU A 137 5.57 1.89 14.91
C LEU A 137 5.28 0.64 14.08
N THR A 138 4.10 0.06 14.24
CA THR A 138 3.68 -1.12 13.47
C THR A 138 3.59 -0.80 11.99
N LEU A 139 2.99 0.34 11.64
CA LEU A 139 2.95 0.83 10.26
C LEU A 139 4.35 1.18 9.74
N ALA A 140 5.23 1.79 10.54
CA ALA A 140 6.61 2.09 10.15
C ALA A 140 7.37 0.85 9.68
N VAL A 141 7.28 -0.24 10.44
CA VAL A 141 7.90 -1.53 10.09
C VAL A 141 7.27 -2.10 8.81
N LYS A 142 5.96 -2.11 8.72
CA LYS A 142 5.24 -2.69 7.59
C LYS A 142 5.47 -1.90 6.29
N GLU A 143 5.36 -0.57 6.34
CA GLU A 143 5.53 0.31 5.17
C GLU A 143 6.99 0.41 4.72
N SER A 144 7.95 0.19 5.62
CA SER A 144 9.38 0.17 5.23
C SER A 144 9.70 -0.89 4.18
N ALA A 145 9.00 -2.03 4.19
CA ALA A 145 9.13 -3.07 3.17
C ALA A 145 8.66 -2.57 1.79
N PHE A 146 7.58 -1.79 1.74
CA PHE A 146 7.08 -1.17 0.51
C PHE A 146 8.04 -0.10 -0.01
N VAL A 147 8.54 0.78 0.86
CA VAL A 147 9.54 1.80 0.49
C VAL A 147 10.81 1.13 -0.04
N LEU A 148 11.31 0.08 0.61
CA LEU A 148 12.47 -0.70 0.15
C LEU A 148 12.24 -1.34 -1.22
N TRP A 149 11.05 -1.91 -1.44
CA TRP A 149 10.71 -2.52 -2.72
C TRP A 149 10.74 -1.50 -3.86
N ALA A 150 10.18 -0.30 -3.64
CA ALA A 150 10.19 0.77 -4.62
C ALA A 150 11.62 1.28 -4.91
N ILE A 151 12.44 1.44 -3.88
CA ILE A 151 13.86 1.81 -4.05
C ILE A 151 14.61 0.71 -4.83
N TYR A 152 14.38 -0.56 -4.49
CA TYR A 152 15.00 -1.70 -5.17
C TYR A 152 14.68 -1.73 -6.66
N ALA A 153 13.46 -1.35 -7.05
CA ALA A 153 13.04 -1.33 -8.46
C ALA A 153 13.83 -0.31 -9.31
N VAL A 154 14.30 0.78 -8.71
CA VAL A 154 14.96 1.92 -9.40
C VAL A 154 16.48 1.86 -9.35
N LEU A 155 17.07 1.34 -8.26
CA LEU A 155 18.53 1.34 -8.06
C LEU A 155 19.35 0.74 -9.24
N PRO A 156 18.96 -0.39 -9.88
CA PRO A 156 19.72 -0.98 -10.97
C PRO A 156 19.78 -0.10 -12.23
N GLU A 157 18.73 0.69 -12.48
CA GLU A 157 18.59 1.50 -13.69
C GLU A 157 19.58 2.68 -13.74
N LYS A 158 20.04 3.13 -12.57
CA LYS A 158 20.89 4.33 -12.44
C LYS A 158 22.39 4.06 -12.44
N ARG A 159 22.84 2.80 -12.59
CA ARG A 159 24.27 2.41 -12.53
C ARG A 159 25.02 2.93 -11.29
N LEU A 160 24.29 3.17 -10.20
CA LEU A 160 24.80 3.81 -8.98
C LEU A 160 25.85 2.97 -8.24
N ALA A 161 25.85 1.64 -8.44
CA ALA A 161 26.80 0.74 -7.79
C ALA A 161 28.26 1.05 -8.17
N GLN A 162 28.52 1.37 -9.44
CA GLN A 162 29.86 1.76 -9.90
C GLN A 162 30.27 3.12 -9.34
N GLN A 163 29.36 4.09 -9.34
CA GLN A 163 29.61 5.43 -8.79
C GLN A 163 29.86 5.37 -7.27
N LYS A 164 29.17 4.47 -6.55
CA LYS A 164 29.42 4.23 -5.12
C LYS A 164 30.85 3.76 -4.88
N ILE A 165 31.38 2.84 -5.68
CA ILE A 165 32.77 2.37 -5.57
C ILE A 165 33.73 3.54 -5.70
N VAL A 166 33.51 4.40 -6.71
CA VAL A 166 34.36 5.59 -6.93
C VAL A 166 34.33 6.53 -5.71
N LEU A 167 33.15 6.80 -5.13
CA LEU A 167 33.04 7.62 -3.92
C LEU A 167 33.79 6.97 -2.72
N GLN A 168 33.69 5.67 -2.58
CA GLN A 168 34.37 4.92 -1.52
C GLN A 168 35.91 4.95 -1.68
N THR A 169 36.42 4.83 -2.93
CA THR A 169 37.86 4.94 -3.19
C THR A 169 38.39 6.36 -2.92
N LEU A 170 37.54 7.38 -3.08
CA LEU A 170 37.83 8.76 -2.69
C LEU A 170 37.72 9.01 -1.18
N GLY A 171 37.33 7.98 -0.39
CA GLY A 171 37.26 8.07 1.07
C GLY A 171 35.93 8.57 1.63
N TYR A 172 34.89 8.72 0.80
CA TYR A 172 33.56 9.14 1.28
C TYR A 172 32.84 8.04 2.07
N GLY A 173 32.20 8.43 3.16
CA GLY A 173 31.47 7.53 4.05
C GLY A 173 30.11 7.09 3.48
N ARG A 174 29.49 6.16 4.21
CA ARG A 174 28.16 5.61 3.85
C ARG A 174 27.07 6.68 3.81
N PHE A 175 27.06 7.60 4.79
CA PHE A 175 26.09 8.69 4.88
C PHE A 175 26.24 9.67 3.72
N GLN A 176 27.47 10.07 3.38
CA GLN A 176 27.73 10.93 2.24
C GLN A 176 27.33 10.27 0.91
N THR A 177 27.63 8.97 0.76
CA THR A 177 27.18 8.21 -0.41
C THR A 177 25.65 8.14 -0.51
N LEU A 178 24.95 7.95 0.63
CA LEU A 178 23.49 7.98 0.66
C LEU A 178 22.97 9.37 0.26
N SER A 179 23.50 10.42 0.88
CA SER A 179 23.01 11.79 0.73
C SER A 179 23.29 12.39 -0.63
N TRP A 180 24.50 12.18 -1.18
CA TRP A 180 24.92 12.84 -2.41
C TRP A 180 24.67 12.03 -3.68
N LEU A 181 24.63 10.71 -3.56
CA LEU A 181 24.49 9.82 -4.74
C LEU A 181 23.13 9.17 -4.79
N ILE A 182 22.75 8.44 -3.73
CA ILE A 182 21.60 7.56 -3.78
C ILE A 182 20.30 8.38 -3.69
N LEU A 183 20.14 9.21 -2.66
CA LEU A 183 18.91 9.97 -2.42
C LEU A 183 18.52 10.88 -3.59
N PRO A 184 19.42 11.71 -4.18
CA PRO A 184 19.03 12.52 -5.33
C PRO A 184 18.60 11.69 -6.54
N ALA A 185 19.22 10.52 -6.73
CA ALA A 185 18.91 9.64 -7.85
C ALA A 185 17.53 8.95 -7.72
N ILE A 186 17.12 8.62 -6.50
CA ILE A 186 15.85 7.94 -6.23
C ILE A 186 14.72 8.90 -5.80
N ALA A 187 15.03 10.17 -5.55
CA ALA A 187 14.11 11.16 -4.98
C ALA A 187 12.73 11.23 -5.66
N PRO A 188 12.60 11.22 -7.00
CA PRO A 188 11.29 11.28 -7.63
C PRO A 188 10.38 10.09 -7.29
N VAL A 189 10.95 8.88 -7.26
CA VAL A 189 10.20 7.66 -6.90
C VAL A 189 9.97 7.61 -5.40
N LEU A 190 10.97 7.96 -4.61
CA LEU A 190 10.85 8.01 -3.16
C LEU A 190 9.76 9.01 -2.73
N GLY A 191 9.70 10.19 -3.34
CA GLY A 191 8.66 11.20 -3.07
C GLY A 191 7.26 10.68 -3.35
N ALA A 192 7.05 10.01 -4.49
CA ALA A 192 5.75 9.43 -4.84
C ALA A 192 5.34 8.31 -3.86
N VAL A 193 6.27 7.45 -3.48
CA VAL A 193 6.03 6.36 -2.52
C VAL A 193 5.76 6.92 -1.13
N MET A 194 6.52 7.93 -0.69
CA MET A 194 6.29 8.58 0.61
C MET A 194 4.95 9.30 0.67
N LEU A 195 4.49 9.89 -0.43
CA LEU A 195 3.14 10.44 -0.53
C LEU A 195 2.07 9.34 -0.36
N ALA A 196 2.25 8.17 -0.98
CA ALA A 196 1.33 7.05 -0.82
C ALA A 196 1.32 6.52 0.62
N VAL A 197 2.49 6.36 1.26
CA VAL A 197 2.60 5.95 2.67
C VAL A 197 1.95 6.97 3.59
N LEU A 198 2.16 8.26 3.35
CA LEU A 198 1.55 9.35 4.12
C LEU A 198 0.02 9.34 3.99
N ALA A 199 -0.50 9.26 2.75
CA ALA A 199 -1.93 9.21 2.49
C ALA A 199 -2.59 7.99 3.15
N TRP A 200 -1.95 6.82 3.06
CA TRP A 200 -2.39 5.59 3.71
C TRP A 200 -2.40 5.74 5.23
N SER A 201 -1.30 6.17 5.83
CA SER A 201 -1.17 6.30 7.29
C SER A 201 -2.15 7.32 7.89
N LEU A 202 -2.49 8.39 7.15
CA LEU A 202 -3.50 9.37 7.56
C LEU A 202 -4.93 8.82 7.54
N SER A 203 -5.22 7.86 6.64
CA SER A 203 -6.59 7.46 6.35
C SER A 203 -6.89 6.00 6.71
N VAL A 204 -5.94 5.28 7.30
CA VAL A 204 -6.13 3.89 7.68
C VAL A 204 -7.17 3.79 8.81
N VAL A 205 -8.23 2.98 8.56
CA VAL A 205 -9.31 2.75 9.52
C VAL A 205 -9.19 1.36 10.13
N ASP A 206 -9.07 0.33 9.33
CA ASP A 206 -9.02 -1.08 9.73
C ASP A 206 -7.89 -1.39 10.72
N VAL A 207 -6.66 -1.01 10.38
CA VAL A 207 -5.49 -1.19 11.26
C VAL A 207 -5.60 -0.31 12.51
N ALA A 208 -6.17 0.89 12.39
CA ALA A 208 -6.36 1.80 13.51
C ALA A 208 -7.46 1.30 14.50
N ILE A 209 -8.47 0.58 14.01
CA ILE A 209 -9.44 -0.10 14.90
C ILE A 209 -8.76 -1.25 15.65
N VAL A 210 -7.87 -2.00 14.98
CA VAL A 210 -7.20 -3.15 15.61
C VAL A 210 -6.18 -2.72 16.66
N LEU A 211 -5.37 -1.70 16.36
CA LEU A 211 -4.16 -1.38 17.15
C LEU A 211 -4.07 0.09 17.58
N GLY A 212 -4.95 0.94 17.11
CA GLY A 212 -4.93 2.36 17.42
C GLY A 212 -5.48 2.70 18.80
N PRO A 213 -5.37 3.96 19.22
CA PRO A 213 -5.99 4.42 20.46
C PRO A 213 -7.50 4.31 20.36
N GLY A 214 -8.12 3.78 21.40
CA GLY A 214 -9.58 3.56 21.41
C GLY A 214 -10.36 4.83 21.77
N ASN A 215 -9.83 5.68 22.62
CA ASN A 215 -10.50 6.89 23.10
C ASN A 215 -9.47 8.00 23.43
N PRO A 216 -9.39 9.05 22.63
CA PRO A 216 -10.08 9.22 21.34
C PRO A 216 -9.44 8.40 20.22
N PRO A 217 -10.23 8.00 19.21
CA PRO A 217 -9.70 7.33 18.04
C PRO A 217 -8.94 8.30 17.12
N THR A 218 -8.26 7.78 16.08
CA THR A 218 -7.70 8.62 15.02
C THR A 218 -8.77 9.37 14.23
N LEU A 219 -8.44 10.48 13.57
CA LEU A 219 -9.39 11.26 12.75
C LEU A 219 -10.09 10.39 11.68
N ALA A 220 -9.38 9.43 11.09
CA ALA A 220 -9.96 8.55 10.08
C ALA A 220 -11.03 7.62 10.70
N VAL A 221 -10.78 7.06 11.87
CA VAL A 221 -11.76 6.23 12.61
C VAL A 221 -12.93 7.07 13.08
N LEU A 222 -12.67 8.28 13.59
CA LEU A 222 -13.71 9.22 14.02
C LEU A 222 -14.61 9.63 12.83
N ALA A 223 -14.01 9.96 11.67
CA ALA A 223 -14.77 10.25 10.47
C ALA A 223 -15.62 9.07 10.03
N TRP A 224 -15.07 7.86 10.07
CA TRP A 224 -15.82 6.64 9.77
C TRP A 224 -17.00 6.43 10.72
N GLN A 225 -16.80 6.61 12.03
CA GLN A 225 -17.86 6.50 13.03
C GLN A 225 -18.99 7.49 12.73
N TRP A 226 -18.69 8.76 12.47
CA TRP A 226 -19.69 9.77 12.17
C TRP A 226 -20.39 9.55 10.83
N LEU A 227 -19.68 9.12 9.78
CA LEU A 227 -20.27 8.79 8.49
C LEU A 227 -21.17 7.55 8.53
N SER A 228 -20.93 6.63 9.49
CA SER A 228 -21.73 5.42 9.67
C SER A 228 -23.02 5.67 10.47
N GLN A 229 -23.18 6.85 11.07
CA GLN A 229 -24.40 7.24 11.78
C GLN A 229 -25.44 7.77 10.78
N GLY A 230 -26.71 7.45 11.00
CA GLY A 230 -27.81 7.91 10.13
C GLY A 230 -28.17 9.40 10.27
N ASP A 231 -27.55 10.11 11.22
CA ASP A 231 -27.81 11.52 11.49
C ASP A 231 -27.07 12.46 10.52
N ALA A 232 -27.81 13.37 9.88
CA ALA A 232 -27.27 14.30 8.88
C ALA A 232 -26.18 15.22 9.44
N GLN A 233 -26.27 15.61 10.70
CA GLN A 233 -25.30 16.48 11.37
C GLN A 233 -23.96 15.74 11.59
N GLN A 234 -24.02 14.49 12.02
CA GLN A 234 -22.83 13.66 12.19
C GLN A 234 -22.18 13.34 10.83
N GLN A 235 -22.99 13.05 9.82
CA GLN A 235 -22.48 12.84 8.45
C GLN A 235 -21.78 14.09 7.90
N ALA A 236 -22.32 15.29 8.17
CA ALA A 236 -21.66 16.54 7.77
C ALA A 236 -20.31 16.70 8.48
N LYS A 237 -20.21 16.44 9.79
CA LYS A 237 -18.93 16.45 10.53
C LYS A 237 -17.94 15.41 9.97
N GLY A 238 -18.39 14.18 9.71
CA GLY A 238 -17.55 13.12 9.12
C GLY A 238 -17.01 13.50 7.75
N THR A 239 -17.83 14.15 6.92
CA THR A 239 -17.42 14.64 5.59
C THR A 239 -16.39 15.76 5.71
N LEU A 240 -16.57 16.71 6.64
CA LEU A 240 -15.58 17.76 6.92
C LEU A 240 -14.26 17.19 7.44
N LEU A 241 -14.29 16.13 8.25
CA LEU A 241 -13.07 15.43 8.65
C LEU A 241 -12.34 14.79 7.46
N CYS A 242 -13.06 14.23 6.50
CA CYS A 242 -12.45 13.74 5.26
C CYS A 242 -11.75 14.87 4.49
N LEU A 243 -12.39 16.06 4.41
CA LEU A 243 -11.76 17.25 3.81
C LEU A 243 -10.53 17.69 4.60
N LEU A 244 -10.61 17.69 5.94
CA LEU A 244 -9.48 18.01 6.81
C LEU A 244 -8.30 17.05 6.61
N LEU A 245 -8.55 15.74 6.46
CA LEU A 245 -7.51 14.76 6.14
C LEU A 245 -6.84 15.04 4.79
N LEU A 246 -7.59 15.47 3.77
CA LEU A 246 -7.02 15.90 2.48
C LEU A 246 -6.15 17.14 2.62
N LEU A 247 -6.61 18.14 3.36
CA LEU A 247 -5.84 19.35 3.64
C LEU A 247 -4.57 19.05 4.44
N LEU A 248 -4.68 18.17 5.43
CA LEU A 248 -3.54 17.72 6.24
C LEU A 248 -2.52 16.96 5.39
N LEU A 249 -2.99 16.07 4.50
CA LEU A 249 -2.12 15.41 3.54
C LEU A 249 -1.36 16.41 2.67
N ALA A 250 -2.07 17.40 2.11
CA ALA A 250 -1.47 18.43 1.27
C ALA A 250 -0.44 19.26 2.05
N ALA A 251 -0.78 19.66 3.28
CA ALA A 251 0.12 20.43 4.16
C ALA A 251 1.39 19.64 4.51
N LEU A 252 1.25 18.38 4.94
CA LEU A 252 2.40 17.53 5.29
C LEU A 252 3.26 17.19 4.06
N ALA A 253 2.64 16.96 2.90
CA ALA A 253 3.36 16.74 1.66
C ALA A 253 4.13 18.00 1.21
N ALA A 254 3.51 19.18 1.31
CA ALA A 254 4.16 20.45 1.01
C ALA A 254 5.32 20.74 1.98
N LEU A 255 5.13 20.48 3.29
CA LEU A 255 6.18 20.57 4.29
C LEU A 255 7.34 19.62 3.97
N GLY A 256 7.07 18.35 3.69
CA GLY A 256 8.08 17.35 3.32
C GLY A 256 8.86 17.76 2.07
N TYR A 257 8.18 18.29 1.05
CA TYR A 257 8.82 18.82 -0.15
C TYR A 257 9.67 20.07 0.13
N GLY A 258 9.20 20.97 0.99
CA GLY A 258 9.96 22.15 1.43
C GLY A 258 11.23 21.76 2.18
N LEU A 259 11.12 20.83 3.13
CA LEU A 259 12.27 20.28 3.86
C LEU A 259 13.26 19.57 2.93
N TRP A 260 12.78 18.81 1.96
CA TRP A 260 13.62 18.21 0.91
C TRP A 260 14.40 19.27 0.12
N LYS A 261 13.73 20.33 -0.33
CA LYS A 261 14.39 21.44 -1.04
C LYS A 261 15.44 22.14 -0.20
N ALA A 262 15.12 22.42 1.07
CA ALA A 262 16.05 23.05 2.02
C ALA A 262 17.28 22.16 2.21
N TRP A 263 17.06 20.85 2.43
CA TRP A 263 18.15 19.89 2.61
C TRP A 263 19.04 19.76 1.35
N VAL A 264 18.47 19.71 0.15
CA VAL A 264 19.24 19.67 -1.09
C VAL A 264 20.12 20.91 -1.26
N ARG A 265 19.65 22.09 -0.86
CA ARG A 265 20.45 23.33 -0.87
C ARG A 265 21.64 23.24 0.07
N THR A 266 21.45 22.70 1.27
CA THR A 266 22.57 22.51 2.24
C THR A 266 23.60 21.50 1.75
N LEU A 267 23.19 20.50 0.94
CA LEU A 267 24.14 19.55 0.33
C LEU A 267 25.08 20.19 -0.69
N ALA A 268 24.62 21.21 -1.41
CA ALA A 268 25.43 21.93 -2.41
C ALA A 268 26.59 22.66 -1.75
N ASP A 269 26.46 23.06 -0.48
CA ASP A 269 27.48 23.79 0.27
C ASP A 269 28.46 22.88 1.04
N LEU A 270 28.26 21.56 1.02
CA LEU A 270 29.16 20.62 1.68
C LEU A 270 30.47 20.46 0.88
N THR A 271 31.51 21.11 1.36
CA THR A 271 32.89 20.84 0.94
C THR A 271 33.25 19.40 1.29
N GLY A 272 33.82 18.67 0.35
CA GLY A 272 34.06 17.22 0.43
C GLY A 272 34.99 16.76 1.56
N THR A 273 34.65 17.07 2.80
CA THR A 273 35.37 16.62 4.00
C THR A 273 35.13 15.14 4.22
N ARG A 274 36.22 14.38 4.37
CA ARG A 274 36.19 12.93 4.57
C ARG A 274 35.98 12.60 6.05
N PRO A 275 35.03 11.75 6.43
CA PRO A 275 34.91 11.29 7.82
C PRO A 275 36.10 10.37 8.15
N ARG A 276 36.79 10.65 9.27
CA ARG A 276 37.97 9.88 9.70
C ARG A 276 37.68 8.48 10.23
N SER A 277 36.46 8.18 10.61
CA SER A 277 36.08 6.82 11.08
C SER A 277 34.68 6.44 10.65
N GLN A 278 34.52 5.20 10.21
CA GLN A 278 33.22 4.59 9.97
C GLN A 278 32.85 3.73 11.18
N ARG A 279 31.77 4.06 11.87
CA ARG A 279 31.21 3.19 12.91
C ARG A 279 30.78 1.87 12.29
N VAL A 280 31.23 0.77 12.84
CA VAL A 280 30.78 -0.57 12.43
C VAL A 280 29.40 -0.79 13.04
N LEU A 281 28.39 -0.78 12.18
CA LEU A 281 27.02 -1.11 12.59
C LEU A 281 26.76 -2.61 12.39
N PRO A 282 25.89 -3.23 13.21
CA PRO A 282 25.62 -4.67 13.18
C PRO A 282 24.78 -5.07 11.95
N GLU A 283 25.40 -5.07 10.76
CA GLU A 283 24.73 -5.35 9.49
C GLU A 283 23.97 -6.69 9.46
N ARG A 284 24.43 -7.70 10.24
CA ARG A 284 23.77 -9.02 10.30
C ARG A 284 22.39 -8.89 10.95
N ALA A 285 22.33 -8.25 12.12
CA ALA A 285 21.07 -8.05 12.86
C ALA A 285 20.10 -7.20 12.04
N LEU A 286 20.58 -6.09 11.48
CA LEU A 286 19.74 -5.17 10.69
C LEU A 286 19.21 -5.82 9.41
N SER A 287 19.98 -6.69 8.75
CA SER A 287 19.48 -7.40 7.55
C SER A 287 18.39 -8.44 7.85
N GLY A 288 18.34 -8.93 9.09
CA GLY A 288 17.33 -9.87 9.59
C GLY A 288 16.10 -9.23 10.19
N PHE A 289 16.13 -7.93 10.50
CA PHE A 289 15.08 -7.24 11.26
C PHE A 289 13.69 -7.39 10.63
N LEU A 290 13.49 -6.95 9.40
CA LEU A 290 12.19 -7.04 8.74
C LEU A 290 11.70 -8.50 8.57
N PRO A 291 12.52 -9.45 8.07
CA PRO A 291 12.11 -10.85 8.06
C PRO A 291 11.77 -11.42 9.44
N ALA A 292 12.49 -11.02 10.50
CA ALA A 292 12.20 -11.45 11.86
C ALA A 292 10.84 -10.93 12.34
N CYS A 293 10.50 -9.69 12.07
CA CYS A 293 9.16 -9.15 12.39
C CYS A 293 8.03 -9.94 11.68
N GLY A 294 8.22 -10.29 10.41
CA GLY A 294 7.25 -11.11 9.68
C GLY A 294 7.11 -12.53 10.24
N VAL A 295 8.23 -13.17 10.59
CA VAL A 295 8.25 -14.52 11.20
C VAL A 295 7.62 -14.47 12.60
N LEU A 296 7.95 -13.45 13.39
CA LEU A 296 7.38 -13.27 14.73
C LEU A 296 5.86 -13.10 14.67
N CYS A 297 5.38 -12.28 13.76
CA CYS A 297 3.94 -12.11 13.51
C CYS A 297 3.28 -13.47 13.18
N ALA A 298 3.83 -14.21 12.22
CA ALA A 298 3.29 -15.52 11.84
C ALA A 298 3.33 -16.53 13.00
N ALA A 299 4.40 -16.54 13.80
CA ALA A 299 4.53 -17.42 14.94
C ALA A 299 3.48 -17.11 16.03
N VAL A 300 3.29 -15.85 16.38
CA VAL A 300 2.27 -15.43 17.36
C VAL A 300 0.88 -15.84 16.91
N LEU A 301 0.53 -15.58 15.65
CA LEU A 301 -0.77 -15.97 15.10
C LEU A 301 -0.96 -17.49 15.11
N LEU A 302 0.08 -18.25 14.73
CA LEU A 302 0.03 -19.72 14.72
C LEU A 302 -0.08 -20.33 16.13
N MET A 303 0.57 -19.72 17.13
CA MET A 303 0.54 -20.18 18.51
C MET A 303 -0.83 -20.00 19.16
N LEU A 304 -1.54 -18.91 18.81
CA LEU A 304 -2.79 -18.54 19.43
C LEU A 304 -4.02 -18.98 18.63
N ALA A 305 -3.84 -19.37 17.37
CA ALA A 305 -4.96 -19.75 16.48
C ALA A 305 -5.66 -21.04 16.93
N GLN A 306 -6.99 -21.02 16.89
CA GLN A 306 -7.83 -22.21 17.04
C GLN A 306 -7.87 -22.96 15.70
N ARG A 307 -7.69 -24.28 15.71
CA ARG A 307 -7.54 -25.07 14.50
C ARG A 307 -8.85 -25.37 13.75
N ASP A 308 -9.98 -25.37 14.47
CA ASP A 308 -11.24 -25.89 13.97
C ASP A 308 -12.13 -24.82 13.30
N ASP A 309 -11.72 -23.55 13.29
CA ASP A 309 -12.50 -22.46 12.73
C ASP A 309 -11.72 -21.70 11.66
N VAL A 310 -12.03 -21.99 10.41
CA VAL A 310 -11.34 -21.43 9.23
C VAL A 310 -11.92 -20.08 8.77
N GLY A 311 -13.14 -19.74 9.23
CA GLY A 311 -13.84 -18.50 8.88
C GLY A 311 -14.24 -18.35 7.40
N PRO A 312 -14.56 -17.13 6.95
CA PRO A 312 -15.11 -16.86 5.63
C PRO A 312 -14.01 -16.82 4.53
N VAL A 313 -13.21 -17.89 4.45
CA VAL A 313 -12.14 -18.03 3.44
C VAL A 313 -12.72 -18.02 2.03
N GLY A 314 -13.85 -18.72 1.79
CA GLY A 314 -14.47 -18.82 0.47
C GLY A 314 -14.89 -17.47 -0.10
N THR A 315 -15.55 -16.62 0.70
CA THR A 315 -15.95 -15.26 0.31
C THR A 315 -14.72 -14.39 0.02
N SER A 316 -13.71 -14.46 0.89
CA SER A 316 -12.46 -13.72 0.71
C SER A 316 -11.72 -14.13 -0.56
N LEU A 317 -11.59 -15.45 -0.82
CA LEU A 317 -10.99 -15.99 -2.04
C LEU A 317 -11.75 -15.53 -3.29
N SER A 318 -13.08 -15.57 -3.27
CA SER A 318 -13.89 -15.19 -4.43
C SER A 318 -13.69 -13.72 -4.80
N PHE A 319 -13.74 -12.79 -3.83
CA PHE A 319 -13.44 -11.38 -4.10
C PHE A 319 -11.99 -11.18 -4.56
N GLY A 320 -11.03 -11.81 -3.89
CA GLY A 320 -9.61 -11.72 -4.25
C GLY A 320 -9.33 -12.18 -5.68
N LEU A 321 -9.83 -13.36 -6.06
CA LEU A 321 -9.61 -13.93 -7.39
C LEU A 321 -10.32 -13.14 -8.49
N HIS A 322 -11.59 -12.80 -8.32
CA HIS A 322 -12.35 -12.09 -9.36
C HIS A 322 -11.83 -10.67 -9.56
N SER A 323 -11.55 -9.91 -8.48
CA SER A 323 -11.01 -8.56 -8.62
C SER A 323 -9.61 -8.55 -9.24
N ALA A 324 -8.74 -9.49 -8.83
CA ALA A 324 -7.40 -9.59 -9.41
C ALA A 324 -7.44 -9.98 -10.88
N LEU A 325 -8.32 -10.92 -11.27
CA LEU A 325 -8.46 -11.34 -12.67
C LEU A 325 -8.99 -10.20 -13.55
N ILE A 326 -10.07 -9.54 -13.13
CA ILE A 326 -10.64 -8.41 -13.86
C ILE A 326 -9.63 -7.27 -14.00
N ALA A 327 -8.95 -6.89 -12.89
CA ALA A 327 -7.96 -5.84 -12.91
C ALA A 327 -6.74 -6.20 -13.78
N LEU A 328 -6.32 -7.48 -13.83
CA LEU A 328 -5.25 -7.94 -14.71
C LEU A 328 -5.62 -7.77 -16.19
N VAL A 329 -6.81 -8.21 -16.55
CA VAL A 329 -7.31 -8.07 -17.94
C VAL A 329 -7.43 -6.59 -18.31
N VAL A 330 -8.12 -5.79 -17.49
CA VAL A 330 -8.29 -4.35 -17.72
C VAL A 330 -6.94 -3.63 -17.78
N GLY A 331 -6.02 -3.95 -16.86
CA GLY A 331 -4.68 -3.35 -16.80
C GLY A 331 -3.83 -3.66 -18.05
N LEU A 332 -3.81 -4.91 -18.51
CA LEU A 332 -3.11 -5.30 -19.74
C LEU A 332 -3.72 -4.63 -20.98
N LEU A 333 -5.05 -4.57 -21.06
CA LEU A 333 -5.75 -3.88 -22.14
C LEU A 333 -5.50 -2.37 -22.08
N TRP A 334 -5.45 -1.77 -20.89
CA TRP A 334 -5.11 -0.36 -20.70
C TRP A 334 -3.69 -0.04 -21.17
N LEU A 335 -2.70 -0.88 -20.85
CA LEU A 335 -1.34 -0.69 -21.30
C LEU A 335 -1.20 -0.77 -22.82
N GLU A 336 -2.03 -1.58 -23.51
CA GLU A 336 -2.01 -1.71 -24.96
C GLU A 336 -2.85 -0.64 -25.66
N TRP A 337 -4.10 -0.43 -25.26
CA TRP A 337 -5.07 0.42 -25.98
C TRP A 337 -5.43 1.73 -25.28
N GLY A 338 -4.96 1.92 -24.04
CA GLY A 338 -5.19 3.15 -23.28
C GLY A 338 -4.43 4.36 -23.83
N PRO A 339 -4.73 5.56 -23.33
CA PRO A 339 -4.02 6.77 -23.72
C PRO A 339 -2.59 6.76 -23.20
N GLN A 340 -1.65 7.29 -24.00
CA GLN A 340 -0.23 7.35 -23.64
C GLN A 340 0.12 8.58 -22.78
N ARG A 341 -0.76 9.57 -22.72
CA ARG A 341 -0.58 10.84 -21.99
C ARG A 341 -1.81 11.14 -21.14
N GLY A 342 -1.63 11.95 -20.10
CA GLY A 342 -2.73 12.38 -19.23
C GLY A 342 -3.28 11.25 -18.34
N THR A 343 -2.44 10.31 -17.91
CA THR A 343 -2.85 9.12 -17.13
C THR A 343 -2.59 9.25 -15.64
N LEU A 344 -2.26 10.46 -15.14
CA LEU A 344 -1.95 10.67 -13.72
C LEU A 344 -3.15 10.36 -12.81
N TRP A 345 -4.38 10.55 -13.28
CA TRP A 345 -5.59 10.26 -12.53
C TRP A 345 -5.74 8.77 -12.13
N VAL A 346 -5.09 7.86 -12.86
CA VAL A 346 -5.06 6.42 -12.51
C VAL A 346 -4.40 6.17 -11.15
N TRP A 347 -3.52 7.05 -10.73
CA TRP A 347 -2.76 6.94 -9.48
C TRP A 347 -3.44 7.66 -8.30
N LEU A 348 -4.52 8.41 -8.54
CA LEU A 348 -5.22 9.15 -7.49
C LEU A 348 -5.65 8.29 -6.30
N PRO A 349 -6.15 7.04 -6.47
CA PRO A 349 -6.51 6.22 -5.33
C PRO A 349 -5.34 5.85 -4.41
N LEU A 350 -4.11 5.87 -4.93
CA LEU A 350 -2.91 5.65 -4.10
C LEU A 350 -2.41 6.91 -3.41
N ALA A 351 -2.77 8.08 -3.93
CA ALA A 351 -2.30 9.37 -3.45
C ALA A 351 -3.33 10.10 -2.56
N LEU A 352 -4.57 9.62 -2.52
CA LEU A 352 -5.67 10.24 -1.75
C LEU A 352 -6.06 9.34 -0.57
N PRO A 353 -6.55 9.93 0.53
CA PRO A 353 -7.17 9.19 1.61
C PRO A 353 -8.30 8.28 1.13
N ALA A 354 -8.37 7.06 1.67
CA ALA A 354 -9.30 6.05 1.20
C ALA A 354 -10.77 6.39 1.51
N LEU A 355 -11.03 6.93 2.69
CA LEU A 355 -12.38 7.13 3.20
C LEU A 355 -13.27 8.01 2.28
N PRO A 356 -12.81 9.18 1.77
CA PRO A 356 -13.59 9.97 0.83
C PRO A 356 -13.96 9.22 -0.46
N LEU A 357 -13.07 8.38 -0.94
CA LEU A 357 -13.31 7.62 -2.18
C LEU A 357 -14.34 6.52 -1.98
N VAL A 358 -14.31 5.85 -0.83
CA VAL A 358 -15.29 4.81 -0.48
C VAL A 358 -16.67 5.42 -0.25
N THR A 359 -16.76 6.60 0.37
CA THR A 359 -18.05 7.32 0.51
C THR A 359 -18.65 7.67 -0.84
N GLY A 360 -17.84 8.12 -1.79
CA GLY A 360 -18.29 8.36 -3.16
C GLY A 360 -18.79 7.11 -3.88
N GLN A 361 -18.10 5.98 -3.71
CA GLN A 361 -18.56 4.70 -4.25
C GLN A 361 -19.89 4.26 -3.62
N TYR A 362 -19.98 4.37 -2.32
CA TYR A 362 -21.19 4.00 -1.59
C TYR A 362 -22.39 4.87 -2.00
N ALA A 363 -22.21 6.17 -2.15
CA ALA A 363 -23.27 7.06 -2.64
C ALA A 363 -23.80 6.66 -4.02
N ILE A 364 -22.91 6.28 -4.95
CA ILE A 364 -23.32 5.77 -6.27
C ILE A 364 -24.07 4.45 -6.11
N ALA A 365 -23.57 3.53 -5.30
CA ALA A 365 -24.20 2.23 -5.09
C ALA A 365 -25.62 2.36 -4.54
N LEU A 366 -25.84 3.26 -3.58
CA LEU A 366 -27.16 3.60 -3.04
C LEU A 366 -28.09 4.19 -4.11
N HIS A 367 -27.61 5.15 -4.90
CA HIS A 367 -28.41 5.76 -5.97
C HIS A 367 -28.84 4.77 -7.06
N LEU A 368 -28.00 3.78 -7.34
CA LEU A 368 -28.27 2.72 -8.31
C LEU A 368 -29.03 1.52 -7.70
N GLY A 369 -29.22 1.47 -6.38
CA GLY A 369 -29.84 0.36 -5.68
C GLY A 369 -29.03 -0.95 -5.78
N ILE A 370 -27.71 -0.86 -5.92
CA ILE A 370 -26.82 -2.01 -6.05
C ILE A 370 -26.00 -2.31 -4.79
N ASP A 371 -26.16 -1.54 -3.73
CA ASP A 371 -25.59 -1.82 -2.42
C ASP A 371 -26.04 -3.19 -1.90
N GLY A 372 -25.16 -3.87 -1.16
CA GLY A 372 -25.40 -5.25 -0.70
C GLY A 372 -25.35 -6.30 -1.80
N HIS A 373 -24.93 -5.97 -3.04
CA HIS A 373 -24.71 -6.92 -4.11
C HIS A 373 -23.23 -7.26 -4.28
N TYR A 374 -22.93 -8.52 -4.63
CA TYR A 374 -21.57 -8.99 -4.88
C TYR A 374 -20.82 -8.13 -5.92
N ALA A 375 -21.51 -7.76 -6.99
CA ALA A 375 -20.93 -6.94 -8.06
C ALA A 375 -20.52 -5.53 -7.60
N ALA A 376 -21.26 -4.92 -6.66
CA ALA A 376 -20.92 -3.61 -6.11
C ALA A 376 -19.65 -3.66 -5.27
N VAL A 377 -19.51 -4.69 -4.43
CA VAL A 377 -18.29 -4.91 -3.66
C VAL A 377 -17.10 -5.16 -4.59
N LEU A 378 -17.27 -6.01 -5.59
CA LEU A 378 -16.24 -6.30 -6.58
C LEU A 378 -15.80 -5.04 -7.33
N TRP A 379 -16.77 -4.23 -7.79
CA TRP A 379 -16.50 -2.94 -8.44
C TRP A 379 -15.69 -2.01 -7.53
N SER A 380 -16.05 -1.95 -6.24
CA SER A 380 -15.34 -1.08 -5.30
C SER A 380 -13.88 -1.50 -5.09
N HIS A 381 -13.60 -2.80 -5.05
CA HIS A 381 -12.24 -3.31 -4.93
C HIS A 381 -11.36 -2.92 -6.13
N LEU A 382 -11.93 -2.86 -7.34
CA LEU A 382 -11.19 -2.54 -8.57
C LEU A 382 -10.53 -1.16 -8.52
N LEU A 383 -11.12 -0.17 -7.83
CA LEU A 383 -10.54 1.16 -7.68
C LEU A 383 -9.14 1.13 -7.03
N TRP A 384 -8.92 0.18 -6.13
CA TRP A 384 -7.67 0.00 -5.40
C TRP A 384 -6.75 -1.02 -6.07
N VAL A 385 -7.33 -2.13 -6.52
CA VAL A 385 -6.58 -3.26 -7.10
C VAL A 385 -5.88 -2.85 -8.39
N LEU A 386 -6.56 -2.10 -9.25
CA LEU A 386 -6.05 -1.76 -10.58
C LEU A 386 -4.77 -0.91 -10.55
N PRO A 387 -4.68 0.22 -9.80
CA PRO A 387 -3.44 0.98 -9.76
C PRO A 387 -2.27 0.20 -9.15
N TRP A 388 -2.50 -0.62 -8.13
CA TRP A 388 -1.45 -1.49 -7.58
C TRP A 388 -0.93 -2.49 -8.61
N MET A 389 -1.81 -3.09 -9.40
CA MET A 389 -1.40 -4.01 -10.47
C MET A 389 -0.63 -3.29 -11.57
N LEU A 390 -1.08 -2.10 -11.96
CA LEU A 390 -0.37 -1.26 -12.95
C LEU A 390 1.02 -0.84 -12.45
N LEU A 391 1.19 -0.61 -11.15
CA LEU A 391 2.49 -0.31 -10.56
C LEU A 391 3.51 -1.44 -10.80
N VAL A 392 3.06 -2.69 -10.79
CA VAL A 392 3.90 -3.87 -11.08
C VAL A 392 4.07 -4.10 -12.57
N LEU A 393 3.01 -3.94 -13.37
CA LEU A 393 3.00 -4.28 -14.80
C LEU A 393 3.68 -3.23 -15.67
N GLN A 394 3.48 -1.94 -15.39
CA GLN A 394 3.92 -0.85 -16.27
C GLN A 394 5.45 -0.80 -16.48
N PRO A 395 6.31 -1.01 -15.46
CA PRO A 395 7.76 -1.08 -15.68
C PRO A 395 8.15 -2.23 -16.58
N ALA A 396 7.55 -3.40 -16.42
CA ALA A 396 7.82 -4.57 -17.25
C ALA A 396 7.35 -4.36 -18.70
N TRP A 397 6.17 -3.74 -18.86
CA TRP A 397 5.63 -3.37 -20.17
C TRP A 397 6.58 -2.43 -20.93
N ARG A 398 7.14 -1.41 -20.27
CA ARG A 398 8.08 -0.44 -20.86
C ARG A 398 9.42 -1.06 -21.25
N ARG A 399 9.80 -2.20 -20.67
CA ARG A 399 11.04 -2.93 -20.97
C ARG A 399 10.93 -3.88 -22.16
N ILE A 400 9.75 -4.05 -22.76
CA ILE A 400 9.61 -4.85 -23.98
C ILE A 400 10.39 -4.18 -25.10
N ASP A 401 11.33 -4.92 -25.74
CA ASP A 401 12.16 -4.38 -26.82
C ASP A 401 11.30 -3.96 -28.02
N PRO A 402 11.33 -2.67 -28.40
CA PRO A 402 10.58 -2.17 -29.55
C PRO A 402 10.94 -2.88 -30.88
N ARG A 403 12.16 -3.43 -30.99
CA ARG A 403 12.62 -4.15 -32.17
C ARG A 403 11.80 -5.40 -32.43
N LEU A 404 11.43 -6.13 -31.37
CA LEU A 404 10.57 -7.32 -31.48
C LEU A 404 9.18 -6.96 -32.05
N ILE A 405 8.64 -5.81 -31.60
CA ILE A 405 7.34 -5.32 -32.09
C ILE A 405 7.44 -4.90 -33.55
N LEU A 406 8.54 -4.24 -33.93
CA LEU A 406 8.80 -3.83 -35.31
C LEU A 406 8.91 -5.07 -36.23
N THR A 407 9.71 -6.06 -35.85
CA THR A 407 9.84 -7.33 -36.61
C THR A 407 8.50 -8.03 -36.77
N ALA A 408 7.68 -8.10 -35.72
CA ALA A 408 6.35 -8.71 -35.85
C ALA A 408 5.44 -7.93 -36.82
N ARG A 409 5.56 -6.59 -36.86
CA ARG A 409 4.82 -5.76 -37.82
C ARG A 409 5.30 -5.97 -39.27
N THR A 410 6.60 -6.08 -39.52
CA THR A 410 7.15 -6.36 -40.85
C THR A 410 6.71 -7.73 -41.34
N LEU A 411 6.45 -8.69 -40.44
CA LEU A 411 5.85 -10.00 -40.73
C LEU A 411 4.32 -9.95 -40.93
N GLY A 412 3.72 -8.75 -40.98
CA GLY A 412 2.29 -8.59 -41.22
C GLY A 412 1.38 -8.86 -40.01
N TRP A 413 1.93 -8.95 -38.80
CA TRP A 413 1.12 -9.21 -37.62
C TRP A 413 0.27 -8.01 -37.26
N ARG A 414 -1.05 -8.23 -37.04
CA ARG A 414 -1.98 -7.22 -36.54
C ARG A 414 -1.69 -6.95 -35.06
N ARG A 415 -2.10 -5.77 -34.57
CA ARG A 415 -1.88 -5.31 -33.17
C ARG A 415 -2.35 -6.33 -32.14
N THR A 416 -3.53 -6.91 -32.32
CA THR A 416 -4.09 -7.94 -31.42
C THR A 416 -3.24 -9.20 -31.39
N LYS A 417 -2.72 -9.67 -32.56
CA LYS A 417 -1.81 -10.82 -32.66
C LYS A 417 -0.49 -10.55 -31.93
N ILE A 418 0.10 -9.36 -32.10
CA ILE A 418 1.31 -8.94 -31.38
C ILE A 418 1.04 -8.90 -29.88
N PHE A 419 -0.10 -8.37 -29.44
CA PHE A 419 -0.48 -8.34 -28.04
C PHE A 419 -0.54 -9.75 -27.44
N LEU A 420 -1.33 -10.63 -28.04
CA LEU A 420 -1.60 -11.97 -27.49
C LEU A 420 -0.39 -12.91 -27.60
N LEU A 421 0.31 -12.93 -28.75
CA LEU A 421 1.34 -13.93 -29.01
C LEU A 421 2.77 -13.45 -28.72
N LEU A 422 3.01 -12.15 -28.60
CA LEU A 422 4.34 -11.64 -28.30
C LEU A 422 4.37 -10.98 -26.90
N LYS A 423 3.54 -9.96 -26.65
CA LYS A 423 3.62 -9.19 -25.41
C LYS A 423 3.11 -9.96 -24.19
N CYS A 424 1.92 -10.57 -24.25
CA CYS A 424 1.38 -11.35 -23.14
C CYS A 424 2.31 -12.49 -22.70
N PRO A 425 2.88 -13.32 -23.60
CA PRO A 425 3.87 -14.31 -23.21
C PRO A 425 5.12 -13.71 -22.53
N LEU A 426 5.64 -12.59 -23.02
CA LEU A 426 6.80 -11.92 -22.39
C LEU A 426 6.49 -11.41 -20.99
N LEU A 427 5.24 -11.06 -20.72
CA LEU A 427 4.77 -10.51 -19.47
C LEU A 427 4.25 -11.54 -18.46
N VAL A 428 4.26 -12.84 -18.74
CA VAL A 428 3.68 -13.87 -17.84
C VAL A 428 4.22 -13.75 -16.41
N ARG A 429 5.54 -13.58 -16.24
CA ARG A 429 6.14 -13.46 -14.89
C ARG A 429 5.68 -12.20 -14.14
N PRO A 430 5.81 -10.98 -14.71
CA PRO A 430 5.28 -9.80 -14.03
C PRO A 430 3.75 -9.82 -13.89
N ALA A 431 3.01 -10.49 -14.79
CA ALA A 431 1.57 -10.67 -14.68
C ALA A 431 1.18 -11.55 -13.51
N LEU A 432 1.91 -12.65 -13.25
CA LEU A 432 1.70 -13.49 -12.08
C LEU A 432 1.97 -12.73 -10.77
N LEU A 433 3.03 -11.93 -10.73
CA LEU A 433 3.32 -11.09 -9.57
C LEU A 433 2.26 -9.99 -9.38
N ALA A 434 1.83 -9.35 -10.47
CA ALA A 434 0.77 -8.35 -10.45
C ALA A 434 -0.56 -8.96 -9.98
N PHE A 435 -0.90 -10.16 -10.44
CA PHE A 435 -2.08 -10.90 -9.99
C PHE A 435 -2.03 -11.15 -8.48
N ALA A 436 -0.91 -11.68 -7.96
CA ALA A 436 -0.73 -11.92 -6.53
C ALA A 436 -0.83 -10.62 -5.71
N THR A 437 -0.26 -9.52 -6.23
CA THR A 437 -0.37 -8.20 -5.61
C THR A 437 -1.83 -7.72 -5.59
N GLY A 438 -2.52 -7.77 -6.72
CA GLY A 438 -3.93 -7.38 -6.81
C GLY A 438 -4.84 -8.22 -5.92
N PHE A 439 -4.59 -9.53 -5.84
CA PHE A 439 -5.27 -10.43 -4.93
C PHE A 439 -5.08 -9.99 -3.47
N SER A 440 -3.83 -9.73 -3.06
CA SER A 440 -3.53 -9.28 -1.69
C SER A 440 -4.18 -7.93 -1.37
N VAL A 441 -4.20 -6.99 -2.31
CA VAL A 441 -4.87 -5.69 -2.16
C VAL A 441 -6.37 -5.87 -1.98
N SER A 442 -7.01 -6.76 -2.75
CA SER A 442 -8.43 -7.07 -2.59
C SER A 442 -8.74 -7.72 -1.24
N MET A 443 -7.90 -8.66 -0.80
CA MET A 443 -8.01 -9.29 0.52
C MET A 443 -7.92 -8.29 1.68
N ALA A 444 -7.19 -7.19 1.50
CA ALA A 444 -7.02 -6.15 2.52
C ALA A 444 -8.15 -5.11 2.53
N GLN A 445 -9.14 -5.19 1.63
CA GLN A 445 -10.22 -4.20 1.55
C GLN A 445 -11.24 -4.39 2.69
N TYR A 446 -11.19 -3.52 3.68
CA TYR A 446 -12.13 -3.49 4.80
C TYR A 446 -13.35 -2.60 4.50
N MET A 447 -13.12 -1.28 4.37
CA MET A 447 -14.19 -0.29 4.22
C MET A 447 -15.05 -0.50 2.97
N PRO A 448 -14.48 -0.74 1.76
CA PRO A 448 -15.27 -1.03 0.59
C PRO A 448 -16.17 -2.27 0.76
N THR A 449 -15.63 -3.33 1.37
CA THR A 449 -16.39 -4.56 1.63
C THR A 449 -17.53 -4.32 2.63
N LEU A 450 -17.26 -3.60 3.72
CA LEU A 450 -18.25 -3.36 4.78
C LEU A 450 -19.41 -2.50 4.27
N TRP A 451 -19.14 -1.36 3.63
CA TRP A 451 -20.16 -0.41 3.21
C TRP A 451 -20.93 -0.89 1.98
N LEU A 452 -20.23 -1.21 0.89
CA LEU A 452 -20.92 -1.63 -0.33
C LEU A 452 -21.53 -3.02 -0.22
N GLY A 453 -20.99 -3.85 0.68
CA GLY A 453 -21.56 -5.15 1.02
C GLY A 453 -22.76 -5.08 1.98
N ALA A 454 -23.04 -3.92 2.59
CA ALA A 454 -24.09 -3.73 3.58
C ALA A 454 -24.09 -4.82 4.68
N GLY A 455 -22.88 -5.27 5.10
CA GLY A 455 -22.71 -6.33 6.10
C GLY A 455 -23.05 -7.75 5.61
N ARG A 456 -23.48 -7.95 4.37
CA ARG A 456 -23.90 -9.27 3.84
C ARG A 456 -22.74 -10.20 3.49
N PHE A 457 -21.54 -9.66 3.28
CA PHE A 457 -20.38 -10.43 2.88
C PHE A 457 -19.31 -10.37 3.96
N ALA A 458 -19.29 -11.37 4.82
CA ALA A 458 -18.21 -11.57 5.77
C ALA A 458 -16.94 -11.99 5.01
N THR A 459 -15.81 -11.33 5.29
CA THR A 459 -14.48 -11.69 4.80
C THR A 459 -13.54 -11.89 5.98
N LEU A 460 -12.41 -12.54 5.74
CA LEU A 460 -11.40 -12.69 6.78
C LEU A 460 -10.97 -11.34 7.37
N THR A 461 -10.87 -10.30 6.52
CA THR A 461 -10.49 -8.95 6.95
C THR A 461 -11.58 -8.30 7.80
N THR A 462 -12.85 -8.35 7.36
CA THR A 462 -13.96 -7.75 8.13
C THR A 462 -14.16 -8.44 9.46
N GLU A 463 -14.07 -9.77 9.54
CA GLU A 463 -14.14 -10.51 10.79
C GLU A 463 -12.94 -10.25 11.70
N THR A 464 -11.71 -10.20 11.17
CA THR A 464 -10.52 -9.89 11.99
C THR A 464 -10.66 -8.53 12.66
N VAL A 465 -11.12 -7.51 11.92
CA VAL A 465 -11.33 -6.17 12.48
C VAL A 465 -12.46 -6.18 13.50
N ALA A 466 -13.59 -6.84 13.23
CA ALA A 466 -14.71 -6.93 14.17
C ALA A 466 -14.32 -7.63 15.49
N LEU A 467 -13.59 -8.73 15.40
CA LEU A 467 -13.14 -9.50 16.57
C LEU A 467 -12.08 -8.79 17.40
N SER A 468 -11.31 -7.86 16.81
CA SER A 468 -10.29 -7.12 17.55
C SER A 468 -10.86 -6.20 18.63
N SER A 469 -12.14 -5.83 18.54
CA SER A 469 -12.82 -4.93 19.47
C SER A 469 -13.43 -5.65 20.69
N GLY A 470 -13.10 -6.91 20.96
CA GLY A 470 -13.58 -7.64 22.14
C GLY A 470 -13.99 -9.09 21.88
N GLY A 471 -13.56 -9.66 20.75
CA GLY A 471 -13.79 -11.07 20.42
C GLY A 471 -12.83 -12.04 21.10
N SER A 472 -13.05 -13.33 20.87
CA SER A 472 -12.17 -14.41 21.34
C SER A 472 -10.79 -14.31 20.67
N ILE A 473 -9.72 -14.25 21.48
CA ILE A 473 -8.34 -14.20 21.02
C ILE A 473 -7.99 -15.35 20.07
N PRO A 474 -8.33 -16.63 20.35
CA PRO A 474 -8.04 -17.72 19.44
C PRO A 474 -8.73 -17.59 18.08
N ILE A 475 -9.98 -17.11 18.05
CA ILE A 475 -10.71 -16.90 16.80
C ILE A 475 -10.12 -15.73 16.03
N LEU A 476 -9.81 -14.61 16.70
CA LEU A 476 -9.12 -13.46 16.11
C LEU A 476 -7.80 -13.88 15.45
N ALA A 477 -6.97 -14.65 16.18
CA ALA A 477 -5.70 -15.15 15.66
C ALA A 477 -5.91 -16.08 14.46
N SER A 478 -6.96 -16.92 14.45
CA SER A 478 -7.30 -17.80 13.33
C SER A 478 -7.67 -17.02 12.07
N ARG A 479 -8.47 -15.95 12.19
CA ARG A 479 -8.83 -15.07 11.06
C ARG A 479 -7.62 -14.35 10.48
N ALA A 480 -6.79 -13.78 11.34
CA ALA A 480 -5.56 -13.11 10.94
C ALA A 480 -4.54 -14.08 10.31
N LEU A 481 -4.42 -15.29 10.85
CA LEU A 481 -3.60 -16.36 10.28
C LEU A 481 -4.15 -16.80 8.91
N GLY A 482 -5.46 -16.95 8.78
CA GLY A 482 -6.13 -17.21 7.51
C GLY A 482 -5.78 -16.18 6.43
N LEU A 483 -5.84 -14.89 6.77
CA LEU A 483 -5.42 -13.80 5.87
C LEU A 483 -3.97 -13.97 5.42
N LEU A 484 -3.06 -14.27 6.34
CA LEU A 484 -1.64 -14.44 6.06
C LEU A 484 -1.40 -15.68 5.18
N LEU A 485 -2.03 -16.81 5.50
CA LEU A 485 -1.84 -18.06 4.76
C LEU A 485 -2.42 -17.99 3.35
N VAL A 486 -3.61 -17.44 3.18
CA VAL A 486 -4.27 -17.33 1.87
C VAL A 486 -3.47 -16.42 0.95
N THR A 487 -3.08 -15.23 1.41
CA THR A 487 -2.25 -14.31 0.61
C THR A 487 -0.87 -14.88 0.33
N GLY A 488 -0.21 -15.46 1.36
CA GLY A 488 1.09 -16.12 1.23
C GLY A 488 1.06 -17.27 0.22
N THR A 489 0.01 -18.08 0.20
CA THR A 489 -0.16 -19.19 -0.74
C THR A 489 -0.25 -18.68 -2.18
N VAL A 490 -1.02 -17.61 -2.44
CA VAL A 490 -1.14 -17.03 -3.79
C VAL A 490 0.19 -16.46 -4.26
N PHE A 491 0.94 -15.76 -3.39
CA PHE A 491 2.30 -15.30 -3.73
C PHE A 491 3.27 -16.49 -3.96
N GLY A 492 3.18 -17.54 -3.16
CA GLY A 492 3.97 -18.77 -3.33
C GLY A 492 3.70 -19.47 -4.66
N LEU A 493 2.43 -19.61 -5.03
CA LEU A 493 2.01 -20.16 -6.32
C LEU A 493 2.49 -19.28 -7.48
N ALA A 494 2.33 -17.96 -7.39
CA ALA A 494 2.83 -17.03 -8.41
C ALA A 494 4.36 -17.13 -8.58
N ALA A 495 5.10 -17.25 -7.48
CA ALA A 495 6.56 -17.44 -7.51
C ALA A 495 6.95 -18.79 -8.12
N LEU A 496 6.26 -19.87 -7.77
CA LEU A 496 6.48 -21.21 -8.32
C LEU A 496 6.23 -21.24 -9.83
N LEU A 497 5.07 -20.75 -10.27
CA LEU A 497 4.70 -20.66 -11.68
C LEU A 497 5.69 -19.80 -12.48
N SER A 498 6.14 -18.67 -11.88
CA SER A 498 7.17 -17.81 -12.49
C SER A 498 8.49 -18.55 -12.70
N ARG A 499 8.88 -19.43 -11.76
CA ARG A 499 10.10 -20.27 -11.88
C ARG A 499 9.92 -21.33 -12.97
N LEU A 500 8.76 -22.00 -13.02
CA LEU A 500 8.45 -23.01 -14.04
C LEU A 500 8.47 -22.42 -15.45
N VAL A 501 7.77 -21.32 -15.68
CA VAL A 501 7.81 -20.59 -16.95
C VAL A 501 9.24 -20.20 -17.33
N GLY A 502 10.08 -19.89 -16.33
CA GLY A 502 11.47 -19.53 -16.58
C GLY A 502 12.35 -20.70 -17.02
N ARG A 503 12.12 -21.90 -16.53
CA ARG A 503 12.87 -23.10 -16.92
C ARG A 503 12.59 -23.48 -18.38
N TYR A 504 11.32 -23.40 -18.82
CA TYR A 504 10.92 -23.72 -20.18
C TYR A 504 11.34 -22.68 -21.23
N ARG A 505 11.81 -21.48 -20.79
CA ARG A 505 12.21 -20.37 -21.69
C ARG A 505 13.70 -20.05 -21.65
N GLN A 506 14.55 -20.97 -21.24
CA GLN A 506 16.01 -20.75 -21.19
C GLN A 506 16.65 -20.41 -22.54
N GLY A 507 15.98 -20.71 -23.67
CA GLY A 507 16.42 -20.34 -25.01
C GLY A 507 16.09 -18.91 -25.48
N LEU A 508 15.42 -18.08 -24.63
CA LEU A 508 15.01 -16.70 -24.94
C LEU A 508 15.73 -15.65 -24.03
N ARG A 509 16.88 -16.02 -23.46
CA ARG A 509 17.73 -15.10 -22.68
C ARG A 509 18.69 -14.36 -23.57
#